data_fa5660b94ab309d8fc078d5064405d06
#
_entry.id   fa5660b94ab309d8fc078d5064405d06
#
_cell.length_a   1.000
_cell.length_b   1.000
_cell.length_c   1.000
_cell.angle_alpha   90.00
_cell.angle_beta   90.00
_cell.angle_gamma   90.00
#
_symmetry.space_group_name_H-M   'P 1'
#
loop_
_entity.id
_entity.type
_entity.pdbx_description
1 polymer ?
#
loop_
_entity_poly.entity_id
_entity_poly.type
_entity_poly.pdbx_seq_one_letter_code
_entity_poly.pdbx_strand_id
1 'polypeptide(L)'
;MRRFAIPAVAIAVAAGLLALLAFGVANQGTSSSIDASVARGDYPPAPHASAQLPVLGAAGSQSLAQLRGKVVVLNVFASWCGPCKAEAAILEQEQRTLARNDATILGVTYLDNSSASETFVHQEHITYPVVRDVSGNFVRSFGTTGVPETFVIDRRGRIVALRRYQLAGNWLQRTVQPILAQRS
;
A
#
# COMPACT_ATOMS: atom_id res chain seq x y z
N MET A 1 45.11 -37.30 5.72
CA MET A 1 44.62 -35.97 5.36
C MET A 1 43.10 -35.93 5.06
N ARG A 2 42.37 -37.02 4.89
CA ARG A 2 40.92 -37.04 4.58
C ARG A 2 39.98 -36.83 5.79
N ARG A 3 40.45 -37.03 7.01
CA ARG A 3 39.62 -36.96 8.25
C ARG A 3 39.24 -35.55 8.72
N PHE A 4 39.91 -34.51 8.25
CA PHE A 4 39.63 -33.11 8.62
C PHE A 4 38.86 -32.32 7.56
N ALA A 5 38.71 -32.87 6.36
CA ALA A 5 37.99 -32.19 5.26
C ALA A 5 36.47 -32.19 5.46
N ILE A 6 35.91 -33.25 6.05
CA ILE A 6 34.47 -33.37 6.25
C ILE A 6 33.94 -32.35 7.28
N PRO A 7 34.58 -32.17 8.47
CA PRO A 7 34.11 -31.16 9.42
C PRO A 7 34.30 -29.73 8.89
N ALA A 8 35.33 -29.44 8.10
CA ALA A 8 35.54 -28.12 7.52
C ALA A 8 34.46 -27.75 6.50
N VAL A 9 34.06 -28.70 5.64
CA VAL A 9 32.96 -28.51 4.70
C VAL A 9 31.62 -28.33 5.42
N ALA A 10 31.35 -29.13 6.48
CA ALA A 10 30.13 -28.98 7.26
C ALA A 10 30.03 -27.60 7.95
N ILE A 11 31.13 -27.10 8.48
CA ILE A 11 31.19 -25.75 9.09
C ILE A 11 30.96 -24.66 8.04
N ALA A 12 31.56 -24.78 6.85
CA ALA A 12 31.37 -23.81 5.76
C ALA A 12 29.92 -23.77 5.28
N VAL A 13 29.28 -24.94 5.14
CA VAL A 13 27.86 -25.05 4.77
C VAL A 13 26.96 -24.43 5.85
N ALA A 14 27.22 -24.74 7.12
CA ALA A 14 26.45 -24.15 8.23
C ALA A 14 26.61 -22.63 8.32
N ALA A 15 27.81 -22.10 8.12
CA ALA A 15 28.07 -20.67 8.09
C ALA A 15 27.37 -20.00 6.87
N GLY A 16 27.37 -20.63 5.70
CA GLY A 16 26.65 -20.17 4.53
C GLY A 16 25.13 -20.11 4.74
N LEU A 17 24.56 -21.14 5.37
CA LEU A 17 23.13 -21.17 5.72
C LEU A 17 22.76 -20.10 6.73
N LEU A 18 23.59 -19.89 7.76
CA LEU A 18 23.39 -18.82 8.73
C LEU A 18 23.48 -17.43 8.10
N ALA A 19 24.42 -17.23 7.19
CA ALA A 19 24.53 -15.97 6.44
C ALA A 19 23.31 -15.72 5.54
N LEU A 20 22.79 -16.75 4.87
CA LEU A 20 21.57 -16.67 4.08
C LEU A 20 20.33 -16.39 4.94
N LEU A 21 20.23 -17.03 6.11
CA LEU A 21 19.15 -16.75 7.07
C LEU A 21 19.24 -15.32 7.61
N ALA A 22 20.43 -14.87 7.99
CA ALA A 22 20.65 -13.49 8.47
C ALA A 22 20.31 -12.47 7.36
N PHE A 23 20.70 -12.73 6.12
CA PHE A 23 20.35 -11.90 4.97
C PHE A 23 18.85 -11.91 4.70
N GLY A 24 18.20 -13.08 4.80
CA GLY A 24 16.74 -13.21 4.66
C GLY A 24 15.97 -12.44 5.72
N VAL A 25 16.41 -12.52 6.98
CA VAL A 25 15.81 -11.76 8.09
C VAL A 25 16.05 -10.26 7.95
N ALA A 26 17.24 -9.84 7.53
CA ALA A 26 17.55 -8.43 7.31
C ALA A 26 16.75 -7.81 6.13
N ASN A 27 16.39 -8.64 5.13
CA ASN A 27 15.61 -8.19 3.97
C ASN A 27 14.09 -8.25 4.16
N GLN A 28 13.58 -8.81 5.26
CA GLN A 28 12.14 -8.79 5.59
C GLN A 28 11.65 -7.41 6.08
N GLY A 29 12.47 -6.38 6.01
CA GLY A 29 12.40 -5.17 6.81
C GLY A 29 11.49 -4.03 6.35
N THR A 30 10.77 -4.06 5.21
CA THR A 30 10.01 -2.89 4.79
C THR A 30 8.56 -2.87 5.31
N SER A 31 7.87 -3.98 5.32
CA SER A 31 6.49 -4.02 5.84
C SER A 31 6.44 -3.84 7.36
N SER A 32 7.33 -4.52 8.08
CA SER A 32 7.42 -4.38 9.54
C SER A 32 7.87 -2.97 9.97
N SER A 33 8.60 -2.22 9.14
CA SER A 33 9.08 -0.88 9.47
C SER A 33 7.96 0.18 9.41
N ILE A 34 7.10 0.17 8.38
CA ILE A 34 5.98 1.12 8.27
C ILE A 34 4.93 0.85 9.35
N ASP A 35 4.52 -0.41 9.49
CA ASP A 35 3.53 -0.81 10.51
C ASP A 35 4.01 -0.45 11.92
N ALA A 36 5.26 -0.81 12.24
CA ALA A 36 5.85 -0.49 13.53
C ALA A 36 6.00 1.01 13.76
N SER A 37 6.37 1.78 12.73
CA SER A 37 6.50 3.24 12.82
C SER A 37 5.14 3.89 13.07
N VAL A 38 4.12 3.51 12.30
CA VAL A 38 2.76 4.03 12.48
C VAL A 38 2.21 3.67 13.86
N ALA A 39 2.45 2.43 14.34
CA ALA A 39 2.02 2.00 15.67
C ALA A 39 2.67 2.79 16.80
N ARG A 40 3.92 3.28 16.62
CA ARG A 40 4.62 4.15 17.57
C ARG A 40 4.27 5.64 17.41
N GLY A 41 3.53 6.03 16.37
CA GLY A 41 3.23 7.42 16.07
C GLY A 41 4.36 8.17 15.33
N ASP A 42 5.34 7.47 14.76
CA ASP A 42 6.48 8.09 14.05
C ASP A 42 6.09 8.65 12.67
N TYR A 43 4.98 8.22 12.11
CA TYR A 43 4.38 8.66 10.84
C TYR A 43 5.39 8.88 9.70
N PRO A 44 5.91 7.81 9.10
CA PRO A 44 6.90 7.90 8.05
C PRO A 44 6.34 8.53 6.78
N PRO A 45 7.17 9.19 5.96
CA PRO A 45 6.74 9.68 4.66
C PRO A 45 6.31 8.52 3.76
N ALA A 46 5.29 8.77 2.91
CA ALA A 46 4.88 7.80 1.90
C ALA A 46 6.05 7.51 0.94
N PRO A 47 6.46 6.25 0.77
CA PRO A 47 7.56 5.91 -0.11
C PRO A 47 7.19 6.17 -1.56
N HIS A 48 8.19 6.45 -2.40
CA HIS A 48 8.03 6.69 -3.83
C HIS A 48 6.89 7.67 -4.18
N ALA A 49 6.64 8.69 -3.33
CA ALA A 49 5.53 9.62 -3.51
C ALA A 49 5.54 10.37 -4.84
N SER A 50 6.70 10.54 -5.48
CA SER A 50 6.85 11.18 -6.80
C SER A 50 6.72 10.22 -7.99
N ALA A 51 6.54 8.92 -7.75
CA ALA A 51 6.38 7.95 -8.83
C ALA A 51 5.14 8.28 -9.67
N GLN A 52 5.34 8.42 -10.99
CA GLN A 52 4.27 8.70 -11.93
C GLN A 52 3.62 7.38 -12.35
N LEU A 53 2.41 7.13 -11.89
CA LEU A 53 1.64 5.94 -12.21
C LEU A 53 0.61 6.25 -13.29
N PRO A 54 0.50 5.44 -14.34
CA PRO A 54 -0.52 5.63 -15.38
C PRO A 54 -1.93 5.65 -14.79
N VAL A 55 -2.76 6.58 -15.21
CA VAL A 55 -4.17 6.61 -14.85
C VAL A 55 -4.89 5.45 -15.53
N LEU A 56 -5.74 4.74 -14.80
CA LEU A 56 -6.55 3.66 -15.36
C LEU A 56 -7.65 4.23 -16.23
N GLY A 57 -7.79 3.71 -17.44
CA GLY A 57 -8.86 4.10 -18.39
C GLY A 57 -8.72 5.50 -18.99
N ALA A 58 -7.63 6.24 -18.70
CA ALA A 58 -7.41 7.58 -19.24
C ALA A 58 -5.93 7.82 -19.60
N ALA A 59 -5.68 8.84 -20.39
CA ALA A 59 -4.31 9.30 -20.68
C ALA A 59 -3.73 10.04 -19.49
N GLY A 60 -2.39 9.98 -19.36
CA GLY A 60 -1.66 10.69 -18.31
C GLY A 60 -1.24 9.82 -17.17
N SER A 61 -0.67 10.47 -16.15
CA SER A 61 -0.18 9.82 -14.94
C SER A 61 -0.47 10.66 -13.71
N GLN A 62 -0.50 10.02 -12.55
CA GLN A 62 -0.68 10.66 -11.26
C GLN A 62 0.31 10.12 -10.24
N SER A 63 0.73 10.98 -9.31
CA SER A 63 1.58 10.62 -8.18
C SER A 63 0.99 11.09 -6.87
N LEU A 64 1.41 10.49 -5.76
CA LEU A 64 1.03 10.97 -4.42
C LEU A 64 1.55 12.39 -4.15
N ALA A 65 2.71 12.76 -4.72
CA ALA A 65 3.27 14.08 -4.54
C ALA A 65 2.35 15.20 -5.09
N GLN A 66 1.59 14.93 -6.14
CA GLN A 66 0.61 15.86 -6.70
C GLN A 66 -0.63 16.07 -5.80
N LEU A 67 -0.83 15.17 -4.83
CA LEU A 67 -1.93 15.23 -3.88
C LEU A 67 -1.52 15.84 -2.53
N ARG A 68 -0.31 16.39 -2.42
CA ARG A 68 0.11 17.09 -1.21
C ARG A 68 -0.85 18.23 -0.88
N GLY A 69 -1.08 18.46 0.42
CA GLY A 69 -2.10 19.36 0.91
C GLY A 69 -3.45 18.70 1.14
N LYS A 70 -3.70 17.54 0.53
CA LYS A 70 -4.91 16.74 0.77
C LYS A 70 -4.63 15.57 1.69
N VAL A 71 -5.65 15.12 2.41
CA VAL A 71 -5.64 13.79 3.04
C VAL A 71 -5.94 12.76 1.95
N VAL A 72 -5.09 11.75 1.83
CA VAL A 72 -5.23 10.70 0.82
C VAL A 72 -5.46 9.35 1.48
N VAL A 73 -6.53 8.68 1.08
CA VAL A 73 -6.75 7.27 1.38
C VAL A 73 -6.25 6.47 0.19
N LEU A 74 -5.05 5.93 0.30
CA LEU A 74 -4.46 5.05 -0.71
C LEU A 74 -5.00 3.64 -0.53
N ASN A 75 -5.80 3.16 -1.47
CA ASN A 75 -6.34 1.80 -1.44
C ASN A 75 -5.70 0.94 -2.53
N VAL A 76 -5.07 -0.14 -2.13
CA VAL A 76 -4.43 -1.11 -3.04
C VAL A 76 -5.38 -2.28 -3.26
N PHE A 77 -5.71 -2.54 -4.50
CA PHE A 77 -6.68 -3.57 -4.88
C PHE A 77 -6.32 -4.29 -6.18
N ALA A 78 -7.08 -5.34 -6.51
CA ALA A 78 -7.03 -6.01 -7.81
C ALA A 78 -8.43 -6.51 -8.20
N SER A 79 -8.69 -6.65 -9.49
CA SER A 79 -10.00 -7.08 -10.01
C SER A 79 -10.38 -8.52 -9.61
N TRP A 80 -9.39 -9.37 -9.42
CA TRP A 80 -9.57 -10.77 -8.99
C TRP A 80 -9.76 -10.94 -7.49
N CYS A 81 -9.69 -9.85 -6.71
CA CYS A 81 -9.73 -9.88 -5.24
C CYS A 81 -11.17 -9.78 -4.73
N GLY A 82 -11.74 -10.87 -4.25
CA GLY A 82 -13.08 -10.90 -3.68
C GLY A 82 -13.31 -9.94 -2.50
N PRO A 83 -12.41 -9.90 -1.48
CA PRO A 83 -12.50 -8.92 -0.40
C PRO A 83 -12.42 -7.45 -0.87
N CYS A 84 -11.69 -7.14 -1.95
CA CYS A 84 -11.63 -5.81 -2.54
C CYS A 84 -12.98 -5.37 -3.08
N LYS A 85 -13.71 -6.30 -3.71
CA LYS A 85 -15.08 -6.07 -4.17
C LYS A 85 -16.01 -5.75 -3.00
N ALA A 86 -15.89 -6.48 -1.90
CA ALA A 86 -16.74 -6.28 -0.73
C ALA A 86 -16.53 -4.91 -0.04
N GLU A 87 -15.34 -4.28 -0.17
CA GLU A 87 -15.07 -2.96 0.42
C GLU A 87 -15.30 -1.78 -0.54
N ALA A 88 -15.47 -2.03 -1.84
CA ALA A 88 -15.62 -0.98 -2.85
C ALA A 88 -16.77 0.00 -2.52
N ALA A 89 -17.92 -0.52 -2.09
CA ALA A 89 -19.05 0.30 -1.71
C ALA A 89 -18.77 1.20 -0.48
N ILE A 90 -17.99 0.71 0.47
CA ILE A 90 -17.56 1.48 1.67
C ILE A 90 -16.66 2.63 1.22
N LEU A 91 -15.68 2.35 0.37
CA LEU A 91 -14.75 3.34 -0.16
C LEU A 91 -15.51 4.41 -0.97
N GLU A 92 -16.44 4.02 -1.83
CA GLU A 92 -17.21 4.95 -2.65
C GLU A 92 -18.11 5.85 -1.79
N GLN A 93 -18.70 5.32 -0.72
CA GLN A 93 -19.46 6.14 0.23
C GLN A 93 -18.56 7.17 0.93
N GLU A 94 -17.38 6.76 1.38
CA GLU A 94 -16.42 7.65 2.04
C GLU A 94 -15.84 8.68 1.09
N GLN A 95 -15.62 8.36 -0.19
CA GLN A 95 -15.15 9.31 -1.20
C GLN A 95 -16.02 10.56 -1.28
N ARG A 96 -17.34 10.41 -1.18
CA ARG A 96 -18.28 11.54 -1.21
C ARG A 96 -18.07 12.49 -0.03
N THR A 97 -17.73 11.96 1.12
CA THR A 97 -17.42 12.75 2.33
C THR A 97 -16.05 13.38 2.23
N LEU A 98 -15.05 12.63 1.77
CA LEU A 98 -13.67 13.08 1.61
C LEU A 98 -13.56 14.24 0.62
N ALA A 99 -14.23 14.16 -0.53
CA ALA A 99 -14.20 15.18 -1.58
C ALA A 99 -14.66 16.57 -1.11
N ARG A 100 -15.48 16.64 -0.06
CA ARG A 100 -15.95 17.89 0.53
C ARG A 100 -14.97 18.51 1.56
N ASN A 101 -13.89 17.79 1.89
CA ASN A 101 -13.00 18.12 2.99
C ASN A 101 -11.51 18.14 2.58
N ASP A 102 -11.21 18.53 1.35
CA ASP A 102 -9.84 18.51 0.78
C ASP A 102 -9.14 17.17 1.00
N ALA A 103 -9.85 16.09 0.72
CA ALA A 103 -9.38 14.74 0.83
C ALA A 103 -9.88 13.91 -0.36
N THR A 104 -9.23 12.81 -0.63
CA THR A 104 -9.62 11.90 -1.73
C THR A 104 -9.17 10.48 -1.45
N ILE A 105 -9.82 9.52 -2.10
CA ILE A 105 -9.26 8.19 -2.27
C ILE A 105 -8.41 8.19 -3.53
N LEU A 106 -7.28 7.48 -3.51
CA LEU A 106 -6.51 7.09 -4.67
C LEU A 106 -6.45 5.57 -4.70
N GLY A 107 -7.13 4.97 -5.67
CA GLY A 107 -7.04 3.54 -5.92
C GLY A 107 -5.74 3.22 -6.67
N VAL A 108 -5.10 2.11 -6.31
CA VAL A 108 -3.93 1.58 -7.03
C VAL A 108 -4.18 0.12 -7.37
N THR A 109 -4.22 -0.22 -8.66
CA THR A 109 -4.29 -1.63 -9.07
C THR A 109 -2.91 -2.28 -8.96
N TYR A 110 -2.86 -3.46 -8.38
CA TYR A 110 -1.62 -4.18 -8.11
C TYR A 110 -1.57 -5.51 -8.87
N LEU A 111 -0.55 -5.65 -9.76
CA LEU A 111 -0.32 -6.86 -10.55
C LEU A 111 -1.60 -7.35 -11.26
N ASP A 112 -2.31 -6.42 -11.87
CA ASP A 112 -3.62 -6.67 -12.47
C ASP A 112 -3.66 -6.29 -13.96
N ASN A 113 -4.55 -6.92 -14.70
CA ASN A 113 -4.79 -6.61 -16.10
C ASN A 113 -5.63 -5.34 -16.22
N SER A 114 -5.26 -4.43 -17.15
CA SER A 114 -5.95 -3.15 -17.32
C SER A 114 -7.43 -3.29 -17.61
N SER A 115 -7.80 -4.12 -18.57
CA SER A 115 -9.22 -4.26 -18.94
C SER A 115 -10.05 -4.93 -17.84
N ALA A 116 -9.45 -5.83 -17.06
CA ALA A 116 -10.10 -6.42 -15.90
C ALA A 116 -10.29 -5.37 -14.78
N SER A 117 -9.27 -4.54 -14.53
CA SER A 117 -9.35 -3.43 -13.58
C SER A 117 -10.38 -2.39 -14.00
N GLU A 118 -10.45 -2.03 -15.28
CA GLU A 118 -11.47 -1.11 -15.83
C GLU A 118 -12.88 -1.68 -15.66
N THR A 119 -13.04 -2.97 -15.96
CA THR A 119 -14.32 -3.67 -15.76
C THR A 119 -14.72 -3.65 -14.29
N PHE A 120 -13.79 -3.92 -13.38
CA PHE A 120 -14.03 -3.86 -11.93
C PHE A 120 -14.46 -2.46 -11.48
N VAL A 121 -13.72 -1.42 -11.87
CA VAL A 121 -14.04 0.00 -11.56
C VAL A 121 -15.45 0.35 -12.03
N HIS A 122 -15.83 -0.11 -13.22
CA HIS A 122 -17.16 0.12 -13.79
C HIS A 122 -18.27 -0.62 -13.03
N GLN A 123 -18.04 -1.91 -12.74
CA GLN A 123 -19.03 -2.76 -12.05
C GLN A 123 -19.27 -2.32 -10.60
N GLU A 124 -18.21 -1.89 -9.91
CA GLU A 124 -18.31 -1.44 -8.52
C GLU A 124 -18.61 0.07 -8.41
N HIS A 125 -18.90 0.75 -9.53
CA HIS A 125 -19.24 2.18 -9.60
C HIS A 125 -18.23 3.10 -8.92
N ILE A 126 -16.94 2.79 -9.03
CA ILE A 126 -15.86 3.56 -8.43
C ILE A 126 -15.72 4.90 -9.17
N THR A 127 -15.80 6.01 -8.43
CA THR A 127 -15.71 7.37 -8.97
C THR A 127 -14.41 8.10 -8.60
N TYR A 128 -13.67 7.58 -7.62
CA TYR A 128 -12.37 8.15 -7.25
C TYR A 128 -11.28 7.78 -8.26
N PRO A 129 -10.19 8.58 -8.32
CA PRO A 129 -9.07 8.31 -9.21
C PRO A 129 -8.44 6.94 -8.97
N VAL A 130 -8.13 6.24 -10.06
CA VAL A 130 -7.43 4.95 -10.00
C VAL A 130 -6.18 5.02 -10.88
N VAL A 131 -5.06 4.57 -10.36
CA VAL A 131 -3.79 4.43 -11.09
C VAL A 131 -3.33 2.98 -11.10
N ARG A 132 -2.39 2.67 -11.99
CA ARG A 132 -1.89 1.31 -12.21
C ARG A 132 -0.43 1.18 -11.76
N ASP A 133 -0.16 0.26 -10.86
CA ASP A 133 1.22 -0.17 -10.59
C ASP A 133 1.57 -1.41 -11.41
N VAL A 134 1.93 -1.19 -12.67
CA VAL A 134 2.20 -2.26 -13.64
C VAL A 134 3.36 -3.16 -13.19
N SER A 135 4.38 -2.58 -12.57
CA SER A 135 5.55 -3.31 -12.09
C SER A 135 5.39 -3.89 -10.69
N GLY A 136 4.42 -3.40 -9.93
CA GLY A 136 4.25 -3.67 -8.51
C GLY A 136 5.29 -3.00 -7.60
N ASN A 137 6.22 -2.20 -8.16
CA ASN A 137 7.30 -1.61 -7.37
C ASN A 137 6.82 -0.54 -6.41
N PHE A 138 5.85 0.27 -6.83
CA PHE A 138 5.24 1.28 -5.98
C PHE A 138 4.57 0.63 -4.77
N VAL A 139 3.69 -0.31 -5.00
CA VAL A 139 2.93 -1.00 -3.94
C VAL A 139 3.85 -1.77 -3.01
N ARG A 140 4.85 -2.49 -3.54
CA ARG A 140 5.85 -3.19 -2.72
C ARG A 140 6.65 -2.27 -1.81
N SER A 141 6.88 -1.02 -2.20
CA SER A 141 7.59 -0.06 -1.36
C SER A 141 6.84 0.28 -0.06
N PHE A 142 5.53 0.10 -0.02
CA PHE A 142 4.70 0.21 1.19
C PHE A 142 4.73 -1.06 2.06
N GLY A 143 5.53 -2.06 1.66
CA GLY A 143 5.57 -3.35 2.33
C GLY A 143 4.31 -4.18 2.13
N THR A 144 3.56 -3.91 1.06
CA THR A 144 2.35 -4.67 0.71
C THR A 144 2.69 -6.11 0.39
N THR A 145 1.98 -7.04 1.03
CA THR A 145 2.11 -8.48 0.83
C THR A 145 0.89 -9.11 0.17
N GLY A 146 -0.19 -8.35 0.03
CA GLY A 146 -1.43 -8.81 -0.58
C GLY A 146 -2.43 -7.69 -0.79
N VAL A 147 -3.63 -8.03 -1.23
CA VAL A 147 -4.75 -7.09 -1.42
C VAL A 147 -5.99 -7.62 -0.71
N PRO A 148 -6.85 -6.74 -0.17
CA PRO A 148 -6.74 -5.29 -0.15
C PRO A 148 -5.84 -4.77 0.99
N GLU A 149 -5.24 -3.61 0.76
CA GLU A 149 -4.57 -2.85 1.82
C GLU A 149 -4.91 -1.36 1.66
N THR A 150 -5.08 -0.68 2.80
CA THR A 150 -5.42 0.74 2.82
C THR A 150 -4.45 1.51 3.71
N PHE A 151 -3.94 2.63 3.19
CA PHE A 151 -3.07 3.55 3.90
C PHE A 151 -3.72 4.92 3.97
N VAL A 152 -3.73 5.55 5.13
CA VAL A 152 -4.17 6.93 5.30
C VAL A 152 -2.96 7.83 5.37
N ILE A 153 -2.90 8.79 4.46
CA ILE A 153 -1.77 9.71 4.27
C ILE A 153 -2.24 11.12 4.61
N ASP A 154 -1.54 11.80 5.50
CA ASP A 154 -1.86 13.17 5.90
C ASP A 154 -1.50 14.21 4.82
N ARG A 155 -1.88 15.48 5.03
CA ARG A 155 -1.59 16.58 4.11
C ARG A 155 -0.10 16.82 3.86
N ARG A 156 0.77 16.36 4.77
CA ARG A 156 2.23 16.44 4.66
C ARG A 156 2.82 15.25 3.91
N GLY A 157 1.98 14.28 3.47
CA GLY A 157 2.39 13.09 2.76
C GLY A 157 2.99 12.01 3.67
N ARG A 158 2.60 11.95 4.95
CA ARG A 158 3.04 10.94 5.91
C ARG A 158 1.95 9.91 6.13
N ILE A 159 2.34 8.65 6.25
CA ILE A 159 1.42 7.54 6.57
C ILE A 159 1.07 7.63 8.05
N VAL A 160 -0.19 7.92 8.37
CA VAL A 160 -0.66 8.10 9.75
C VAL A 160 -1.52 6.95 10.25
N ALA A 161 -2.04 6.12 9.34
CA ALA A 161 -2.73 4.89 9.66
C ALA A 161 -2.66 3.91 8.49
N LEU A 162 -2.82 2.64 8.76
CA LEU A 162 -2.90 1.60 7.73
C LEU A 162 -3.76 0.43 8.16
N ARG A 163 -4.26 -0.32 7.18
CA ARG A 163 -4.92 -1.59 7.38
C ARG A 163 -4.50 -2.57 6.29
N ARG A 164 -4.00 -3.73 6.71
CA ARG A 164 -3.45 -4.78 5.84
C ARG A 164 -4.50 -5.77 5.30
N TYR A 165 -5.75 -5.59 5.62
CA TYR A 165 -6.83 -6.47 5.21
C TYR A 165 -8.05 -5.65 4.85
N GLN A 166 -9.10 -6.32 4.37
CA GLN A 166 -10.39 -5.74 4.06
C GLN A 166 -10.87 -4.75 5.13
N LEU A 167 -11.36 -3.61 4.69
CA LEU A 167 -12.03 -2.64 5.54
C LEU A 167 -13.29 -3.27 6.14
N ALA A 168 -13.50 -3.04 7.43
CA ALA A 168 -14.67 -3.52 8.13
C ALA A 168 -15.26 -2.43 9.03
N GLY A 169 -16.58 -2.38 9.07
CA GLY A 169 -17.30 -1.40 9.88
C GLY A 169 -16.94 0.04 9.52
N ASN A 170 -16.81 0.88 10.52
CA ASN A 170 -16.52 2.31 10.38
C ASN A 170 -15.04 2.67 10.62
N TRP A 171 -14.12 1.71 10.41
CA TRP A 171 -12.69 1.95 10.65
C TRP A 171 -12.18 3.16 9.87
N LEU A 172 -12.46 3.24 8.58
CA LEU A 172 -11.99 4.33 7.73
C LEU A 172 -12.52 5.67 8.22
N GLN A 173 -13.82 5.78 8.47
CA GLN A 173 -14.44 6.99 8.99
C GLN A 173 -13.82 7.45 10.31
N ARG A 174 -13.69 6.57 11.30
CA ARG A 174 -13.07 6.89 12.59
C ARG A 174 -11.61 7.30 12.47
N THR A 175 -10.90 6.75 11.50
CA THR A 175 -9.48 7.05 11.27
C THR A 175 -9.30 8.40 10.59
N VAL A 176 -10.12 8.73 9.60
CA VAL A 176 -9.95 9.93 8.77
C VAL A 176 -10.52 11.19 9.45
N GLN A 177 -11.64 11.09 10.17
CA GLN A 177 -12.31 12.23 10.81
C GLN A 177 -11.38 13.11 11.68
N PRO A 178 -10.54 12.56 12.58
CA PRO A 178 -9.62 13.38 13.38
C PRO A 178 -8.57 14.11 12.53
N ILE A 179 -8.16 13.50 11.41
CA ILE A 179 -7.15 14.06 10.50
C ILE A 179 -7.75 15.22 9.70
N LEU A 180 -9.01 15.06 9.25
CA LEU A 180 -9.74 16.12 8.54
C LEU A 180 -9.99 17.35 9.43
N ALA A 181 -10.22 17.14 10.72
CA ALA A 181 -10.45 18.21 11.69
C ALA A 181 -9.18 19.04 11.98
N GLN A 182 -7.98 18.49 11.74
CA GLN A 182 -6.72 19.20 11.88
C GLN A 182 -6.53 20.12 10.67
N ARG A 183 -6.87 21.40 10.83
CA ARG A 183 -6.51 22.43 9.85
C ARG A 183 -4.99 22.63 9.90
N SER A 184 -4.34 22.65 8.72
CA SER A 184 -2.90 22.92 8.54
C SER A 184 -2.55 24.31 9.07
#